data_7d38d1eb2c52bdb4d167b88b7360506b
#
_entry.id   7d38d1eb2c52bdb4d167b88b7360506b
#
_cell.length_a   1.000
_cell.length_b   1.000
_cell.length_c   1.000
_cell.angle_alpha   90.00
_cell.angle_beta   90.00
_cell.angle_gamma   90.00
#
_symmetry.space_group_name_H-M   'P 1'
#
loop_
_entity.id
_entity.type
_entity.pdbx_description
1 polymer ?
#
loop_
_entity_poly.entity_id
_entity_poly.type
_entity_poly.pdbx_seq_one_letter_code
_entity_poly.pdbx_strand_id
1 'polypeptide(L)'
;MSPILTQTKNHSSLQSLRSQKMDFLQTQRIEVISMAVALVAIVGGTAYYYYLTKKPKGCLDPENFKEFKLVKRTQLSHNVATFRFDLPSSSSVLGLPIGQHISCRGKDSLGEEVIKPYTPTTLDTDIGYFELVVKMYPQGRMSHHFNEMREGDHLAVKGPKGRFKYQPNQVKAFGMVAGGTGITPMFQVTRAILENPQDKTNINLIYANVTYEDILLKEELDDLTIKFPNQFKVYYVLNQPPEIWDGGVGFVSKEMIQTHFPAPASNIKILRCGPPPMNKAMAAHLEALGYSAEML
;
A
#
# COMPACT_ATOMS: atom_id res chain seq x y z
N MET A 1 45.59 62.81 -65.06
CA MET A 1 45.00 62.98 -63.72
C MET A 1 44.14 61.72 -63.45
N SER A 2 44.60 60.99 -62.52
CA SER A 2 44.04 60.07 -61.53
C SER A 2 43.16 58.86 -61.93
N PRO A 3 43.73 57.62 -61.78
CA PRO A 3 42.94 56.39 -61.59
C PRO A 3 43.00 55.87 -60.15
N ILE A 4 43.17 56.69 -59.10
CA ILE A 4 43.39 56.23 -57.70
C ILE A 4 42.08 56.10 -56.91
N LEU A 5 40.97 56.75 -57.32
CA LEU A 5 39.72 56.82 -56.57
C LEU A 5 38.75 55.62 -56.72
N THR A 6 38.98 54.73 -57.67
CA THR A 6 38.08 53.58 -57.96
C THR A 6 38.44 52.33 -57.20
N GLN A 7 39.68 52.13 -56.71
CA GLN A 7 40.11 50.94 -55.96
C GLN A 7 39.75 50.95 -54.51
N THR A 8 39.60 52.09 -53.84
CA THR A 8 39.27 52.21 -52.42
C THR A 8 37.79 51.92 -52.13
N LYS A 9 36.86 52.21 -53.06
CA LYS A 9 35.44 51.93 -52.90
C LYS A 9 35.13 50.41 -52.97
N ASN A 10 35.87 49.65 -53.79
CA ASN A 10 35.65 48.18 -53.90
C ASN A 10 36.22 47.43 -52.69
N HIS A 11 37.26 47.91 -52.05
CA HIS A 11 37.85 47.26 -50.88
C HIS A 11 36.93 47.42 -49.63
N SER A 12 36.32 48.56 -49.41
CA SER A 12 35.39 48.82 -48.28
C SER A 12 34.09 48.02 -48.42
N SER A 13 33.56 47.86 -49.65
CA SER A 13 32.34 47.08 -49.86
C SER A 13 32.56 45.56 -49.69
N LEU A 14 33.74 45.04 -50.06
CA LEU A 14 34.09 43.64 -49.86
C LEU A 14 34.35 43.35 -48.38
N GLN A 15 34.91 44.27 -47.59
CA GLN A 15 35.08 44.11 -46.16
C GLN A 15 33.73 44.14 -45.42
N SER A 16 32.78 45.04 -45.81
CA SER A 16 31.45 45.05 -45.21
C SER A 16 30.65 43.80 -45.49
N LEU A 17 30.71 43.26 -46.75
CA LEU A 17 30.08 41.98 -47.11
C LEU A 17 30.68 40.76 -46.33
N ARG A 18 31.99 40.78 -46.11
CA ARG A 18 32.65 39.71 -45.28
C ARG A 18 32.22 39.83 -43.81
N SER A 19 32.13 41.03 -43.25
CA SER A 19 31.66 41.24 -41.88
C SER A 19 30.22 40.75 -41.74
N GLN A 20 29.29 41.16 -42.62
CA GLN A 20 27.90 40.74 -42.58
C GLN A 20 27.74 39.20 -42.73
N LYS A 21 28.58 38.55 -43.58
CA LYS A 21 28.55 37.10 -43.73
C LYS A 21 29.11 36.40 -42.51
N MET A 22 30.10 36.95 -41.84
CA MET A 22 30.64 36.41 -40.58
C MET A 22 29.62 36.57 -39.45
N ASP A 23 28.97 37.71 -39.31
CA ASP A 23 27.93 37.97 -38.32
C ASP A 23 26.74 37.02 -38.50
N PHE A 24 26.30 36.81 -39.74
CA PHE A 24 25.23 35.88 -40.07
C PHE A 24 25.60 34.43 -39.70
N LEU A 25 26.80 33.97 -40.03
CA LEU A 25 27.28 32.61 -39.68
C LEU A 25 27.43 32.44 -38.15
N GLN A 26 27.83 33.51 -37.45
CA GLN A 26 27.96 33.48 -36.00
C GLN A 26 26.60 33.41 -35.31
N THR A 27 25.59 34.16 -35.80
CA THR A 27 24.22 34.13 -35.34
C THR A 27 23.61 32.74 -35.55
N GLN A 28 23.74 32.15 -36.74
CA GLN A 28 23.27 30.80 -37.01
C GLN A 28 23.93 29.74 -36.10
N ARG A 29 25.23 29.87 -35.81
CA ARG A 29 25.92 28.97 -34.88
C ARG A 29 25.36 29.08 -33.46
N ILE A 30 25.07 30.30 -32.99
CA ILE A 30 24.49 30.55 -31.67
C ILE A 30 23.08 29.94 -31.61
N GLU A 31 22.26 30.11 -32.63
CA GLU A 31 20.92 29.52 -32.70
C GLU A 31 20.96 27.99 -32.68
N VAL A 32 21.84 27.35 -33.45
CA VAL A 32 22.01 25.90 -33.48
C VAL A 32 22.49 25.38 -32.11
N ILE A 33 23.44 26.05 -31.49
CA ILE A 33 23.93 25.69 -30.16
C ILE A 33 22.82 25.84 -29.12
N SER A 34 22.06 26.94 -29.16
CA SER A 34 20.95 27.15 -28.20
C SER A 34 19.85 26.12 -28.35
N MET A 35 19.48 25.74 -29.59
CA MET A 35 18.53 24.66 -29.85
C MET A 35 19.05 23.31 -29.36
N ALA A 36 20.33 22.99 -29.56
CA ALA A 36 20.94 21.76 -29.07
C ALA A 36 20.93 21.69 -27.53
N VAL A 37 21.26 22.80 -26.85
CA VAL A 37 21.20 22.88 -25.37
C VAL A 37 19.76 22.72 -24.86
N ALA A 38 18.79 23.39 -25.50
CA ALA A 38 17.38 23.24 -25.14
C ALA A 38 16.91 21.78 -25.33
N LEU A 39 17.29 21.12 -26.41
CA LEU A 39 16.95 19.72 -26.66
C LEU A 39 17.53 18.78 -25.60
N VAL A 40 18.79 18.98 -25.22
CA VAL A 40 19.45 18.20 -24.16
C VAL A 40 18.76 18.43 -22.81
N ALA A 41 18.37 19.67 -22.50
CA ALA A 41 17.63 19.98 -21.27
C ALA A 41 16.24 19.33 -21.24
N ILE A 42 15.51 19.31 -22.37
CA ILE A 42 14.20 18.66 -22.49
C ILE A 42 14.35 17.14 -22.35
N VAL A 43 15.28 16.51 -23.07
CA VAL A 43 15.52 15.06 -22.99
C VAL A 43 15.99 14.65 -21.61
N GLY A 44 16.92 15.41 -21.03
CA GLY A 44 17.39 15.18 -19.66
C GLY A 44 16.28 15.36 -18.61
N GLY A 45 15.48 16.41 -18.75
CA GLY A 45 14.32 16.66 -17.88
C GLY A 45 13.24 15.59 -17.99
N THR A 46 12.92 15.14 -19.21
CA THR A 46 11.94 14.07 -19.42
C THR A 46 12.46 12.71 -18.93
N ALA A 47 13.72 12.40 -19.14
CA ALA A 47 14.35 11.17 -18.63
C ALA A 47 14.39 11.18 -17.09
N TYR A 48 14.74 12.32 -16.47
CA TYR A 48 14.74 12.49 -15.03
C TYR A 48 13.33 12.38 -14.45
N TYR A 49 12.33 13.03 -15.07
CA TYR A 49 10.92 12.92 -14.69
C TYR A 49 10.43 11.46 -14.81
N TYR A 50 10.75 10.78 -15.91
CA TYR A 50 10.43 9.36 -16.10
C TYR A 50 11.07 8.48 -15.02
N TYR A 51 12.35 8.73 -14.69
CA TYR A 51 13.05 8.01 -13.63
C TYR A 51 12.41 8.21 -12.26
N LEU A 52 12.03 9.46 -11.92
CA LEU A 52 11.36 9.78 -10.64
C LEU A 52 9.94 9.21 -10.55
N THR A 53 9.22 9.11 -11.66
CA THR A 53 7.83 8.63 -11.69
C THR A 53 7.72 7.13 -11.92
N LYS A 54 8.79 6.45 -12.31
CA LYS A 54 8.80 5.00 -12.50
C LYS A 54 8.62 4.29 -11.16
N LYS A 55 7.40 3.77 -10.92
CA LYS A 55 7.16 2.93 -9.75
C LYS A 55 8.09 1.73 -9.76
N PRO A 56 8.75 1.40 -8.63
CA PRO A 56 9.59 0.21 -8.56
C PRO A 56 8.76 -1.03 -8.91
N LYS A 57 9.36 -1.94 -9.68
CA LYS A 57 8.70 -3.21 -10.04
C LYS A 57 8.57 -4.06 -8.79
N GLY A 58 7.34 -4.48 -8.46
CA GLY A 58 7.08 -5.37 -7.34
C GLY A 58 7.77 -6.73 -7.48
N CYS A 59 8.03 -7.37 -6.34
CA CYS A 59 8.68 -8.67 -6.27
C CYS A 59 7.72 -9.85 -6.44
N LEU A 60 6.40 -9.63 -6.28
CA LEU A 60 5.39 -10.66 -6.42
C LEU A 60 5.24 -11.15 -7.86
N ASP A 61 4.78 -12.40 -7.99
CA ASP A 61 4.41 -13.03 -9.25
C ASP A 61 3.01 -13.64 -9.10
N PRO A 62 2.01 -13.27 -9.93
CA PRO A 62 0.64 -13.76 -9.79
C PRO A 62 0.48 -15.24 -10.20
N GLU A 63 1.42 -15.78 -10.98
CA GLU A 63 1.34 -17.14 -11.51
C GLU A 63 2.26 -18.13 -10.79
N ASN A 64 3.43 -17.67 -10.31
CA ASN A 64 4.44 -18.53 -9.72
C ASN A 64 4.71 -18.17 -8.26
N PHE A 65 4.96 -19.19 -7.44
CA PHE A 65 5.47 -18.98 -6.09
C PHE A 65 6.92 -18.54 -6.14
N LYS A 66 7.24 -17.49 -5.35
CA LYS A 66 8.61 -17.04 -5.08
C LYS A 66 8.94 -17.22 -3.62
N GLU A 67 10.20 -17.52 -3.35
CA GLU A 67 10.69 -17.76 -1.99
C GLU A 67 11.21 -16.46 -1.38
N PHE A 68 10.78 -16.17 -0.14
CA PHE A 68 11.22 -15.01 0.64
C PHE A 68 11.80 -15.49 1.96
N LYS A 69 12.99 -15.00 2.30
CA LYS A 69 13.72 -15.41 3.50
C LYS A 69 13.14 -14.77 4.75
N LEU A 70 12.82 -15.56 5.77
CA LEU A 70 12.46 -15.08 7.10
C LEU A 70 13.72 -14.54 7.79
N VAL A 71 13.72 -13.25 8.14
CA VAL A 71 14.87 -12.59 8.77
C VAL A 71 14.62 -12.22 10.23
N LYS A 72 13.34 -12.12 10.63
CA LYS A 72 12.98 -11.85 12.02
C LYS A 72 11.65 -12.47 12.37
N ARG A 73 11.60 -13.15 13.51
CA ARG A 73 10.37 -13.61 14.16
C ARG A 73 10.25 -12.97 15.53
N THR A 74 9.17 -12.23 15.76
CA THR A 74 8.90 -11.55 17.05
C THR A 74 7.61 -12.13 17.62
N GLN A 75 7.69 -12.77 18.77
CA GLN A 75 6.50 -13.25 19.50
C GLN A 75 5.77 -12.06 20.11
N LEU A 76 4.48 -11.91 19.81
CA LEU A 76 3.62 -10.85 20.35
C LEU A 76 2.78 -11.32 21.54
N SER A 77 2.26 -12.55 21.48
CA SER A 77 1.53 -13.21 22.57
C SER A 77 1.76 -14.72 22.53
N HIS A 78 1.08 -15.49 23.39
CA HIS A 78 1.24 -16.95 23.46
C HIS A 78 1.01 -17.67 22.13
N ASN A 79 0.24 -17.11 21.22
CA ASN A 79 -0.11 -17.74 19.94
C ASN A 79 -0.04 -16.79 18.74
N VAL A 80 0.55 -15.60 18.88
CA VAL A 80 0.69 -14.60 17.80
C VAL A 80 2.15 -14.21 17.65
N ALA A 81 2.62 -14.16 16.41
CA ALA A 81 3.94 -13.65 16.08
C ALA A 81 3.91 -12.79 14.80
N THR A 82 4.84 -11.85 14.73
CA THR A 82 5.20 -11.13 13.50
C THR A 82 6.35 -11.86 12.82
N PHE A 83 6.21 -12.07 11.53
CA PHE A 83 7.21 -12.67 10.65
C PHE A 83 7.64 -11.63 9.63
N ARG A 84 8.92 -11.23 9.66
CA ARG A 84 9.50 -10.31 8.68
C ARG A 84 10.30 -11.07 7.66
N PHE A 85 9.98 -10.86 6.39
CA PHE A 85 10.62 -11.49 5.25
C PHE A 85 11.35 -10.43 4.42
N ASP A 86 12.60 -10.71 4.05
CA ASP A 86 13.37 -9.84 3.17
C ASP A 86 12.88 -9.90 1.73
N LEU A 87 12.93 -8.76 1.07
CA LEU A 87 12.81 -8.64 -0.38
C LEU A 87 14.18 -8.76 -1.05
N PRO A 88 14.26 -8.98 -2.37
CA PRO A 88 15.53 -9.23 -3.07
C PRO A 88 16.60 -8.14 -2.90
N SER A 89 16.22 -6.92 -2.55
CA SER A 89 17.12 -5.84 -2.18
C SER A 89 16.49 -4.89 -1.17
N SER A 90 17.31 -4.12 -0.46
CA SER A 90 16.85 -3.12 0.50
C SER A 90 16.03 -1.97 -0.11
N SER A 91 16.05 -1.82 -1.43
CA SER A 91 15.25 -0.82 -2.17
C SER A 91 14.04 -1.43 -2.90
N SER A 92 13.83 -2.75 -2.79
CA SER A 92 12.70 -3.44 -3.42
C SER A 92 11.40 -3.13 -2.70
N VAL A 93 10.29 -3.23 -3.45
CA VAL A 93 8.92 -3.19 -2.92
C VAL A 93 8.25 -4.53 -3.15
N LEU A 94 7.31 -4.89 -2.29
CA LEU A 94 6.55 -6.13 -2.47
C LEU A 94 5.70 -6.10 -3.74
N GLY A 95 5.08 -4.96 -4.05
CA GLY A 95 4.21 -4.77 -5.21
C GLY A 95 2.81 -5.34 -4.97
N LEU A 96 2.31 -5.25 -3.74
CA LEU A 96 0.97 -5.68 -3.38
C LEU A 96 0.02 -4.47 -3.41
N PRO A 97 -0.95 -4.42 -4.34
CA PRO A 97 -1.96 -3.37 -4.35
C PRO A 97 -2.77 -3.38 -3.05
N ILE A 98 -3.10 -2.19 -2.55
CA ILE A 98 -3.86 -2.01 -1.31
C ILE A 98 -5.21 -2.73 -1.38
N GLY A 99 -5.54 -3.46 -0.31
CA GLY A 99 -6.75 -4.28 -0.20
C GLY A 99 -6.65 -5.64 -0.90
N GLN A 100 -5.50 -5.98 -1.46
CA GLN A 100 -5.21 -7.31 -1.97
C GLN A 100 -4.33 -8.11 -0.98
N HIS A 101 -4.20 -9.40 -1.23
CA HIS A 101 -3.50 -10.33 -0.37
C HIS A 101 -2.52 -11.21 -1.17
N ILE A 102 -1.69 -11.93 -0.46
CA ILE A 102 -0.79 -12.97 -0.99
C ILE A 102 -1.28 -14.35 -0.61
N SER A 103 -0.95 -15.34 -1.42
CA SER A 103 -1.09 -16.77 -1.09
C SER A 103 0.23 -17.28 -0.56
N CYS A 104 0.26 -17.75 0.68
CA CYS A 104 1.41 -18.42 1.28
C CYS A 104 1.23 -19.92 1.20
N ARG A 105 2.29 -20.63 0.82
CA ARG A 105 2.33 -22.07 0.70
C ARG A 105 3.27 -22.64 1.78
N GLY A 106 2.81 -23.65 2.47
CA GLY A 106 3.57 -24.37 3.49
C GLY A 106 3.20 -25.83 3.53
N LYS A 107 3.60 -26.51 4.61
CA LYS A 107 3.25 -27.91 4.90
C LYS A 107 2.56 -27.99 6.25
N ASP A 108 1.59 -28.87 6.37
CA ASP A 108 0.96 -29.17 7.64
C ASP A 108 1.75 -30.27 8.43
N SER A 109 1.20 -30.69 9.57
CA SER A 109 1.81 -31.68 10.44
C SER A 109 1.94 -33.07 9.81
N LEU A 110 1.23 -33.33 8.72
CA LEU A 110 1.32 -34.57 7.94
C LEU A 110 2.28 -34.47 6.76
N GLY A 111 2.89 -33.28 6.55
CA GLY A 111 3.74 -32.99 5.40
C GLY A 111 2.97 -32.64 4.12
N GLU A 112 1.64 -32.56 4.19
CA GLU A 112 0.80 -32.19 3.04
C GLU A 112 0.86 -30.69 2.75
N GLU A 113 0.84 -30.34 1.46
CA GLU A 113 0.83 -28.95 1.03
C GLU A 113 -0.44 -28.24 1.50
N VAL A 114 -0.26 -27.04 2.00
CA VAL A 114 -1.34 -26.13 2.38
C VAL A 114 -1.07 -24.74 1.83
N ILE A 115 -2.09 -24.14 1.20
CA ILE A 115 -2.04 -22.77 0.69
C ILE A 115 -3.13 -21.96 1.39
N LYS A 116 -2.75 -20.81 1.97
CA LYS A 116 -3.70 -19.89 2.65
C LYS A 116 -3.41 -18.45 2.28
N PRO A 117 -4.47 -17.60 2.22
CA PRO A 117 -4.33 -16.16 2.01
C PRO A 117 -3.82 -15.47 3.29
N TYR A 118 -2.93 -14.49 3.11
CA TYR A 118 -2.44 -13.60 4.14
C TYR A 118 -2.35 -12.18 3.59
N THR A 119 -2.63 -11.19 4.41
CA THR A 119 -2.44 -9.78 4.06
C THR A 119 -1.29 -9.22 4.88
N PRO A 120 -0.18 -8.82 4.24
CA PRO A 120 0.90 -8.12 4.92
C PRO A 120 0.41 -6.85 5.61
N THR A 121 0.98 -6.56 6.77
CA THR A 121 0.75 -5.32 7.51
C THR A 121 1.59 -4.15 7.00
N THR A 122 2.60 -4.45 6.19
CA THR A 122 3.44 -3.50 5.48
C THR A 122 2.79 -3.03 4.17
N LEU A 123 3.20 -1.85 3.71
CA LEU A 123 2.86 -1.23 2.43
C LEU A 123 4.09 -1.18 1.52
N ASP A 124 3.93 -0.78 0.26
CA ASP A 124 5.07 -0.57 -0.66
C ASP A 124 5.95 0.64 -0.27
N THR A 125 5.53 1.44 0.71
CA THR A 125 6.37 2.46 1.38
C THR A 125 7.37 1.86 2.36
N ASP A 126 7.11 0.64 2.85
CA ASP A 126 8.01 -0.14 3.72
C ASP A 126 8.94 -0.95 2.80
N ILE A 127 10.02 -0.33 2.35
CA ILE A 127 10.95 -0.91 1.36
C ILE A 127 11.88 -1.97 1.96
N GLY A 128 12.24 -2.97 1.16
CA GLY A 128 13.24 -3.99 1.50
C GLY A 128 12.70 -5.20 2.26
N TYR A 129 11.46 -5.15 2.76
CA TYR A 129 10.85 -6.26 3.50
C TYR A 129 9.32 -6.21 3.44
N PHE A 130 8.68 -7.30 3.87
CA PHE A 130 7.26 -7.32 4.24
C PHE A 130 7.05 -8.10 5.54
N GLU A 131 5.94 -7.78 6.24
CA GLU A 131 5.59 -8.42 7.52
C GLU A 131 4.21 -9.06 7.46
N LEU A 132 4.14 -10.24 8.08
CA LEU A 132 2.90 -10.95 8.37
C LEU A 132 2.69 -11.03 9.89
N VAL A 133 1.53 -10.60 10.37
CA VAL A 133 1.07 -10.89 11.73
C VAL A 133 0.21 -12.14 11.66
N VAL A 134 0.66 -13.20 12.29
CA VAL A 134 0.03 -14.53 12.21
C VAL A 134 -0.38 -15.01 13.58
N LYS A 135 -1.67 -15.35 13.72
CA LYS A 135 -2.18 -16.09 14.86
C LYS A 135 -2.11 -17.58 14.57
N MET A 136 -1.39 -18.30 15.41
CA MET A 136 -1.16 -19.73 15.29
C MET A 136 -2.20 -20.50 16.11
N TYR A 137 -3.02 -21.28 15.41
CA TYR A 137 -4.05 -22.13 16.02
C TYR A 137 -3.50 -23.54 16.20
N PRO A 138 -3.76 -24.21 17.33
CA PRO A 138 -3.19 -25.55 17.61
C PRO A 138 -3.48 -26.60 16.51
N GLN A 139 -4.66 -26.51 15.88
CA GLN A 139 -5.07 -27.42 14.82
C GLN A 139 -5.06 -26.80 13.42
N GLY A 140 -4.47 -25.62 13.29
CA GLY A 140 -4.41 -24.91 12.01
C GLY A 140 -3.30 -25.49 11.12
N ARG A 141 -3.67 -26.00 9.93
CA ARG A 141 -2.71 -26.61 8.99
C ARG A 141 -1.55 -25.65 8.65
N MET A 142 -1.85 -24.43 8.26
CA MET A 142 -0.82 -23.41 7.95
C MET A 142 -0.18 -22.83 9.23
N SER A 143 -0.90 -22.86 10.37
CA SER A 143 -0.35 -22.46 11.67
C SER A 143 0.81 -23.36 12.08
N HIS A 144 0.73 -24.67 11.79
CA HIS A 144 1.84 -25.60 12.01
C HIS A 144 3.09 -25.13 11.26
N HIS A 145 2.97 -24.82 9.97
CA HIS A 145 4.10 -24.33 9.17
C HIS A 145 4.76 -23.10 9.78
N PHE A 146 3.97 -22.07 10.12
CA PHE A 146 4.51 -20.86 10.73
C PHE A 146 5.13 -21.11 12.11
N ASN A 147 4.59 -22.07 12.86
CA ASN A 147 5.12 -22.39 14.19
C ASN A 147 6.51 -23.04 14.11
N GLU A 148 6.74 -23.86 13.10
CA GLU A 148 8.03 -24.53 12.85
C GLU A 148 9.08 -23.62 12.18
N MET A 149 8.65 -22.53 11.51
CA MET A 149 9.56 -21.62 10.82
C MET A 149 10.55 -20.94 11.77
N ARG A 150 11.82 -20.93 11.36
CA ARG A 150 12.94 -20.29 12.04
C ARG A 150 13.55 -19.21 11.14
N GLU A 151 14.21 -18.25 11.75
CA GLU A 151 14.99 -17.25 11.00
C GLU A 151 16.02 -17.96 10.10
N GLY A 152 16.04 -17.55 8.83
CA GLY A 152 16.80 -18.21 7.77
C GLY A 152 15.96 -19.08 6.83
N ASP A 153 14.79 -19.58 7.27
CA ASP A 153 13.87 -20.34 6.42
C ASP A 153 13.23 -19.47 5.34
N HIS A 154 12.61 -20.11 4.35
CA HIS A 154 11.96 -19.43 3.24
C HIS A 154 10.47 -19.74 3.20
N LEU A 155 9.67 -18.73 2.92
CA LEU A 155 8.23 -18.84 2.69
C LEU A 155 7.92 -18.69 1.20
N ALA A 156 7.23 -19.68 0.64
CA ALA A 156 6.73 -19.60 -0.74
C ALA A 156 5.49 -18.72 -0.82
N VAL A 157 5.57 -17.63 -1.59
CA VAL A 157 4.53 -16.62 -1.71
C VAL A 157 4.17 -16.38 -3.17
N LYS A 158 2.87 -16.28 -3.46
CA LYS A 158 2.32 -15.94 -4.76
C LYS A 158 1.30 -14.81 -4.64
N GLY A 159 1.33 -13.86 -5.55
CA GLY A 159 0.40 -12.73 -5.56
C GLY A 159 0.82 -11.66 -6.58
N PRO A 160 0.06 -10.59 -6.67
CA PRO A 160 -1.10 -10.25 -5.84
C PRO A 160 -2.35 -11.08 -6.15
N LYS A 161 -3.24 -11.23 -5.18
CA LYS A 161 -4.57 -11.85 -5.30
C LYS A 161 -5.64 -10.94 -4.66
N GLY A 162 -6.85 -10.94 -5.22
CA GLY A 162 -7.97 -10.14 -4.73
C GLY A 162 -8.61 -9.28 -5.81
N ARG A 163 -9.82 -8.77 -5.55
CA ARG A 163 -10.59 -7.96 -6.50
C ARG A 163 -10.72 -6.50 -6.08
N PHE A 164 -10.47 -6.20 -4.82
CA PHE A 164 -10.57 -4.84 -4.32
C PHE A 164 -9.54 -3.94 -5.00
N LYS A 165 -9.99 -2.76 -5.42
CA LYS A 165 -9.16 -1.74 -6.05
C LYS A 165 -9.32 -0.45 -5.24
N TYR A 166 -8.34 -0.18 -4.41
CA TYR A 166 -8.29 1.06 -3.67
C TYR A 166 -7.83 2.22 -4.54
N GLN A 167 -8.49 3.36 -4.37
CA GLN A 167 -8.08 4.65 -4.90
C GLN A 167 -8.28 5.72 -3.82
N PRO A 168 -7.34 6.66 -3.63
CA PRO A 168 -7.52 7.76 -2.69
C PRO A 168 -8.80 8.55 -2.96
N ASN A 169 -9.54 8.89 -1.89
CA ASN A 169 -10.80 9.64 -1.95
C ASN A 169 -11.92 8.99 -2.79
N GLN A 170 -11.86 7.68 -3.06
CA GLN A 170 -12.91 6.99 -3.83
C GLN A 170 -14.28 6.98 -3.14
N VAL A 171 -14.30 7.15 -1.82
CA VAL A 171 -15.50 7.25 -0.99
C VAL A 171 -15.29 8.29 0.11
N LYS A 172 -16.39 8.77 0.70
CA LYS A 172 -16.34 9.68 1.85
C LYS A 172 -15.88 8.96 3.12
N ALA A 173 -16.34 7.72 3.31
CA ALA A 173 -15.93 6.93 4.45
C ALA A 173 -16.00 5.41 4.17
N PHE A 174 -15.17 4.67 4.88
CA PHE A 174 -15.29 3.23 5.06
C PHE A 174 -15.86 2.90 6.44
N GLY A 175 -16.86 2.01 6.48
CA GLY A 175 -17.18 1.22 7.65
C GLY A 175 -16.45 -0.12 7.54
N MET A 176 -15.67 -0.49 8.54
CA MET A 176 -14.86 -1.71 8.52
C MET A 176 -15.27 -2.62 9.69
N VAL A 177 -15.50 -3.91 9.42
CA VAL A 177 -15.71 -4.91 10.46
C VAL A 177 -14.63 -5.98 10.37
N ALA A 178 -13.84 -6.10 11.43
CA ALA A 178 -12.80 -7.10 11.56
C ALA A 178 -13.08 -8.09 12.67
N GLY A 179 -12.78 -9.37 12.44
CA GLY A 179 -12.82 -10.42 13.47
C GLY A 179 -11.49 -11.16 13.56
N GLY A 180 -10.81 -11.09 14.72
CA GLY A 180 -9.52 -11.72 14.93
C GLY A 180 -8.49 -11.32 13.88
N THR A 181 -7.91 -12.30 13.17
CA THR A 181 -6.91 -12.06 12.11
C THR A 181 -7.46 -11.32 10.88
N GLY A 182 -8.78 -11.15 10.77
CA GLY A 182 -9.41 -10.30 9.76
C GLY A 182 -9.06 -8.81 9.87
N ILE A 183 -8.32 -8.44 10.92
CA ILE A 183 -7.80 -7.08 11.08
C ILE A 183 -6.71 -6.75 10.04
N THR A 184 -5.91 -7.70 9.58
CA THR A 184 -4.74 -7.40 8.74
C THR A 184 -5.09 -6.70 7.42
N PRO A 185 -6.13 -7.11 6.64
CA PRO A 185 -6.55 -6.35 5.47
C PRO A 185 -7.15 -4.97 5.82
N MET A 186 -7.85 -4.85 6.95
CA MET A 186 -8.38 -3.56 7.42
C MET A 186 -7.24 -2.62 7.80
N PHE A 187 -6.24 -3.11 8.51
CA PHE A 187 -5.05 -2.36 8.90
C PHE A 187 -4.26 -1.86 7.68
N GLN A 188 -4.07 -2.72 6.66
CA GLN A 188 -3.41 -2.34 5.41
C GLN A 188 -4.12 -1.16 4.73
N VAL A 189 -5.46 -1.24 4.56
CA VAL A 189 -6.25 -0.16 3.95
C VAL A 189 -6.22 1.10 4.82
N THR A 190 -6.34 0.95 6.14
CA THR A 190 -6.29 2.07 7.11
C THR A 190 -4.96 2.80 7.02
N ARG A 191 -3.82 2.10 7.06
CA ARG A 191 -2.51 2.72 6.88
C ARG A 191 -2.39 3.45 5.55
N ALA A 192 -2.81 2.82 4.45
CA ALA A 192 -2.72 3.42 3.13
C ALA A 192 -3.51 4.74 3.01
N ILE A 193 -4.67 4.83 3.67
CA ILE A 193 -5.48 6.05 3.73
C ILE A 193 -4.81 7.11 4.59
N LEU A 194 -4.44 6.75 5.84
CA LEU A 194 -3.96 7.71 6.84
C LEU A 194 -2.56 8.23 6.55
N GLU A 195 -1.70 7.41 5.94
CA GLU A 195 -0.34 7.79 5.55
C GLU A 195 -0.31 8.64 4.26
N ASN A 196 -1.42 8.72 3.52
CA ASN A 196 -1.55 9.59 2.36
C ASN A 196 -2.21 10.92 2.76
N PRO A 197 -1.47 12.04 2.86
CA PRO A 197 -2.03 13.31 3.31
C PRO A 197 -3.09 13.90 2.37
N GLN A 198 -3.19 13.41 1.13
CA GLN A 198 -4.20 13.82 0.15
C GLN A 198 -5.49 13.01 0.27
N ASP A 199 -5.48 11.86 0.95
CA ASP A 199 -6.68 11.07 1.17
C ASP A 199 -7.44 11.55 2.41
N LYS A 200 -8.66 12.01 2.22
CA LYS A 200 -9.55 12.53 3.27
C LYS A 200 -10.67 11.55 3.65
N THR A 201 -10.57 10.32 3.20
CA THR A 201 -11.52 9.26 3.52
C THR A 201 -11.54 8.98 5.02
N ASN A 202 -12.72 9.04 5.65
CA ASN A 202 -12.89 8.67 7.04
C ASN A 202 -12.96 7.14 7.20
N ILE A 203 -12.52 6.64 8.34
CA ILE A 203 -12.53 5.21 8.66
C ILE A 203 -13.17 4.98 10.03
N ASN A 204 -14.18 4.11 10.05
CA ASN A 204 -14.81 3.66 11.28
C ASN A 204 -14.67 2.14 11.35
N LEU A 205 -13.88 1.65 12.28
CA LEU A 205 -13.57 0.24 12.46
C LEU A 205 -14.29 -0.32 13.69
N ILE A 206 -15.05 -1.40 13.52
CA ILE A 206 -15.51 -2.27 14.60
C ILE A 206 -14.61 -3.52 14.56
N TYR A 207 -13.92 -3.79 15.67
CA TYR A 207 -12.96 -4.89 15.76
C TYR A 207 -13.29 -5.86 16.88
N ALA A 208 -13.72 -7.06 16.50
CA ALA A 208 -14.21 -8.10 17.42
C ALA A 208 -13.14 -9.17 17.70
N ASN A 209 -13.00 -9.52 18.97
CA ASN A 209 -12.11 -10.58 19.45
C ASN A 209 -12.77 -11.37 20.59
N VAL A 210 -12.13 -12.46 21.05
CA VAL A 210 -12.62 -13.26 22.17
C VAL A 210 -12.24 -12.57 23.47
N THR A 211 -10.95 -12.36 23.71
CA THR A 211 -10.41 -11.72 24.92
C THR A 211 -9.62 -10.46 24.56
N TYR A 212 -9.20 -9.72 25.55
CA TYR A 212 -8.36 -8.52 25.40
C TYR A 212 -6.99 -8.87 24.77
N GLU A 213 -6.39 -9.98 25.17
CA GLU A 213 -5.09 -10.48 24.71
C GLU A 213 -5.14 -10.94 23.25
N ASP A 214 -6.34 -11.20 22.72
CA ASP A 214 -6.56 -11.58 21.32
C ASP A 214 -6.58 -10.38 20.36
N ILE A 215 -6.59 -9.13 20.88
CA ILE A 215 -6.63 -7.93 20.03
C ILE A 215 -5.27 -7.73 19.37
N LEU A 216 -5.15 -8.18 18.12
CA LEU A 216 -3.94 -7.97 17.33
C LEU A 216 -3.78 -6.51 16.92
N LEU A 217 -2.54 -6.01 16.86
CA LEU A 217 -2.22 -4.65 16.41
C LEU A 217 -2.93 -3.56 17.24
N LYS A 218 -3.22 -3.86 18.53
CA LYS A 218 -3.97 -2.91 19.36
C LYS A 218 -3.20 -1.61 19.56
N GLU A 219 -1.92 -1.69 19.89
CA GLU A 219 -1.07 -0.51 20.11
C GLU A 219 -0.99 0.33 18.83
N GLU A 220 -0.77 -0.30 17.68
CA GLU A 220 -0.71 0.40 16.39
C GLU A 220 -2.04 1.06 16.00
N LEU A 221 -3.17 0.39 16.29
CA LEU A 221 -4.49 0.96 16.03
C LEU A 221 -4.79 2.15 16.95
N ASP A 222 -4.45 2.03 18.24
CA ASP A 222 -4.64 3.11 19.21
C ASP A 222 -3.76 4.32 18.87
N ASP A 223 -2.50 4.10 18.49
CA ASP A 223 -1.60 5.16 18.01
C ASP A 223 -2.17 5.88 16.78
N LEU A 224 -2.77 5.14 15.85
CA LEU A 224 -3.43 5.73 14.69
C LEU A 224 -4.65 6.57 15.08
N THR A 225 -5.43 6.17 16.10
CA THR A 225 -6.56 6.99 16.59
C THR A 225 -6.09 8.29 17.24
N ILE A 226 -4.99 8.25 17.99
CA ILE A 226 -4.37 9.42 18.59
C ILE A 226 -3.82 10.37 17.53
N LYS A 227 -3.15 9.82 16.52
CA LYS A 227 -2.53 10.59 15.43
C LYS A 227 -3.55 11.18 14.45
N PHE A 228 -4.66 10.49 14.22
CA PHE A 228 -5.68 10.87 13.23
C PHE A 228 -7.10 10.91 13.84
N PRO A 229 -7.36 11.65 14.93
CA PRO A 229 -8.60 11.56 15.72
C PRO A 229 -9.86 11.97 14.94
N ASN A 230 -9.71 12.80 13.90
CA ASN A 230 -10.81 13.26 13.05
C ASN A 230 -11.08 12.36 11.84
N GLN A 231 -10.19 11.40 11.55
CA GLN A 231 -10.26 10.59 10.34
C GLN A 231 -10.39 9.09 10.64
N PHE A 232 -9.88 8.62 11.79
CA PHE A 232 -9.92 7.22 12.19
C PHE A 232 -10.54 7.03 13.57
N LYS A 233 -11.48 6.08 13.64
CA LYS A 233 -12.12 5.64 14.90
C LYS A 233 -12.13 4.13 14.95
N VAL A 234 -11.83 3.56 16.11
CA VAL A 234 -11.96 2.12 16.36
C VAL A 234 -12.86 1.88 17.56
N TYR A 235 -13.74 0.88 17.43
CA TYR A 235 -14.58 0.37 18.51
C TYR A 235 -14.30 -1.11 18.69
N TYR A 236 -13.76 -1.45 19.85
CA TYR A 236 -13.42 -2.84 20.19
C TYR A 236 -14.63 -3.56 20.79
N VAL A 237 -14.80 -4.84 20.40
CA VAL A 237 -15.88 -5.71 20.91
C VAL A 237 -15.24 -7.01 21.40
N LEU A 238 -15.54 -7.42 22.62
CA LEU A 238 -15.01 -8.65 23.24
C LEU A 238 -16.12 -9.59 23.66
N ASN A 239 -15.96 -10.89 23.36
CA ASN A 239 -16.87 -11.90 23.88
C ASN A 239 -16.68 -12.12 25.38
N GLN A 240 -15.44 -12.06 25.86
CA GLN A 240 -15.02 -12.28 27.23
C GLN A 240 -14.14 -11.09 27.66
N PRO A 241 -14.76 -9.93 27.98
CA PRO A 241 -14.01 -8.74 28.38
C PRO A 241 -13.43 -8.91 29.79
N PRO A 242 -12.36 -8.15 30.11
CA PRO A 242 -11.91 -8.01 31.49
C PRO A 242 -12.97 -7.27 32.36
N GLU A 243 -12.80 -7.29 33.68
CA GLU A 243 -13.72 -6.67 34.63
C GLU A 243 -13.95 -5.17 34.32
N ILE A 244 -12.90 -4.46 33.94
CA ILE A 244 -12.97 -3.05 33.52
C ILE A 244 -12.85 -3.01 31.98
N TRP A 245 -13.96 -2.74 31.32
CA TRP A 245 -14.07 -2.67 29.88
C TRP A 245 -15.10 -1.63 29.44
N ASP A 246 -14.70 -0.70 28.57
CA ASP A 246 -15.54 0.38 28.04
C ASP A 246 -16.02 0.14 26.59
N GLY A 247 -15.60 -0.97 25.97
CA GLY A 247 -16.00 -1.37 24.63
C GLY A 247 -17.27 -2.22 24.59
N GLY A 248 -17.58 -2.76 23.41
CA GLY A 248 -18.71 -3.67 23.19
C GLY A 248 -18.49 -5.04 23.84
N VAL A 249 -19.57 -5.68 24.25
CA VAL A 249 -19.56 -7.02 24.83
C VAL A 249 -20.38 -7.98 23.98
N GLY A 250 -19.86 -9.19 23.79
CA GLY A 250 -20.49 -10.25 23.01
C GLY A 250 -20.12 -10.22 21.54
N PHE A 251 -21.09 -10.51 20.66
CA PHE A 251 -20.91 -10.44 19.21
C PHE A 251 -21.29 -9.05 18.68
N VAL A 252 -20.70 -8.67 17.54
CA VAL A 252 -21.05 -7.41 16.89
C VAL A 252 -22.55 -7.41 16.56
N SER A 253 -23.29 -6.47 17.11
CA SER A 253 -24.73 -6.33 16.90
C SER A 253 -25.08 -5.29 15.84
N LYS A 254 -26.34 -5.27 15.43
CA LYS A 254 -26.88 -4.27 14.50
C LYS A 254 -26.83 -2.86 15.11
N GLU A 255 -27.08 -2.75 16.40
CA GLU A 255 -27.05 -1.49 17.16
C GLU A 255 -25.62 -0.92 17.24
N MET A 256 -24.61 -1.76 17.43
CA MET A 256 -23.20 -1.35 17.40
C MET A 256 -22.84 -0.79 16.01
N ILE A 257 -23.26 -1.45 14.93
CA ILE A 257 -23.04 -0.95 13.57
C ILE A 257 -23.73 0.40 13.39
N GLN A 258 -25.01 0.53 13.79
CA GLN A 258 -25.78 1.76 13.65
C GLN A 258 -25.16 2.92 14.43
N THR A 259 -24.56 2.65 15.60
CA THR A 259 -23.93 3.67 16.45
C THR A 259 -22.56 4.11 15.94
N HIS A 260 -21.76 3.17 15.42
CA HIS A 260 -20.35 3.43 15.14
C HIS A 260 -20.05 3.64 13.66
N PHE A 261 -20.94 3.27 12.75
CA PHE A 261 -20.73 3.49 11.32
C PHE A 261 -21.41 4.78 10.83
N PRO A 262 -20.87 5.39 9.75
CA PRO A 262 -21.57 6.44 9.05
C PRO A 262 -22.90 5.90 8.48
N ALA A 263 -23.94 6.71 8.44
CA ALA A 263 -25.23 6.31 7.86
C ALA A 263 -25.07 5.83 6.39
N PRO A 264 -25.90 4.87 5.93
CA PRO A 264 -25.86 4.37 4.57
C PRO A 264 -25.98 5.49 3.54
N ALA A 265 -25.08 5.53 2.57
CA ALA A 265 -25.09 6.48 1.46
C ALA A 265 -24.26 5.92 0.29
N SER A 266 -24.47 6.44 -0.91
CA SER A 266 -23.75 5.99 -2.13
C SER A 266 -22.24 6.21 -2.10
N ASN A 267 -21.75 7.10 -1.25
CA ASN A 267 -20.33 7.40 -1.04
C ASN A 267 -19.77 6.76 0.23
N ILE A 268 -20.44 5.77 0.80
CA ILE A 268 -19.99 4.95 1.91
C ILE A 268 -19.80 3.51 1.42
N LYS A 269 -18.67 2.90 1.75
CA LYS A 269 -18.39 1.48 1.49
C LYS A 269 -18.12 0.74 2.78
N ILE A 270 -18.55 -0.53 2.81
CA ILE A 270 -18.32 -1.41 3.95
C ILE A 270 -17.35 -2.52 3.54
N LEU A 271 -16.31 -2.68 4.35
CA LEU A 271 -15.35 -3.76 4.24
C LEU A 271 -15.52 -4.69 5.44
N ARG A 272 -15.46 -6.00 5.21
CA ARG A 272 -15.58 -6.98 6.30
C ARG A 272 -14.66 -8.16 6.08
N CYS A 273 -13.97 -8.54 7.14
CA CYS A 273 -13.12 -9.72 7.16
C CYS A 273 -13.13 -10.37 8.55
N GLY A 274 -13.41 -11.66 8.59
CA GLY A 274 -13.48 -12.42 9.84
C GLY A 274 -13.94 -13.86 9.59
N PRO A 275 -14.19 -14.62 10.66
CA PRO A 275 -14.70 -15.98 10.57
C PRO A 275 -16.01 -16.06 9.75
N PRO A 276 -16.26 -17.18 9.02
CA PRO A 276 -17.44 -17.32 8.18
C PRO A 276 -18.79 -17.05 8.90
N PRO A 277 -19.01 -17.51 10.16
CA PRO A 277 -20.24 -17.20 10.88
C PRO A 277 -20.41 -15.69 11.13
N MET A 278 -19.34 -14.98 11.49
CA MET A 278 -19.35 -13.54 11.68
C MET A 278 -19.68 -12.83 10.36
N ASN A 279 -19.00 -13.19 9.27
CA ASN A 279 -19.25 -12.59 7.96
C ASN A 279 -20.70 -12.76 7.51
N LYS A 280 -21.33 -13.92 7.79
CA LYS A 280 -22.74 -14.18 7.51
C LYS A 280 -23.67 -13.27 8.34
N ALA A 281 -23.40 -13.15 9.65
CA ALA A 281 -24.20 -12.27 10.54
C ALA A 281 -24.06 -10.81 10.12
N MET A 282 -22.83 -10.35 9.83
CA MET A 282 -22.58 -8.97 9.38
C MET A 282 -23.29 -8.65 8.06
N ALA A 283 -23.35 -9.60 7.11
CA ALA A 283 -24.12 -9.40 5.89
C ALA A 283 -25.59 -9.09 6.18
N ALA A 284 -26.23 -9.89 7.02
CA ALA A 284 -27.64 -9.71 7.40
C ALA A 284 -27.87 -8.39 8.15
N HIS A 285 -26.99 -8.02 9.07
CA HIS A 285 -27.11 -6.75 9.81
C HIS A 285 -26.96 -5.54 8.89
N LEU A 286 -25.98 -5.56 8.00
CA LEU A 286 -25.72 -4.47 7.06
C LEU A 286 -26.87 -4.30 6.05
N GLU A 287 -27.39 -5.40 5.53
CA GLU A 287 -28.56 -5.40 4.65
C GLU A 287 -29.79 -4.80 5.36
N ALA A 288 -30.06 -5.25 6.61
CA ALA A 288 -31.17 -4.73 7.43
C ALA A 288 -31.04 -3.25 7.78
N LEU A 289 -29.82 -2.69 7.76
CA LEU A 289 -29.52 -1.27 7.96
C LEU A 289 -29.46 -0.47 6.64
N GLY A 290 -29.63 -1.11 5.49
CA GLY A 290 -29.62 -0.48 4.17
C GLY A 290 -28.25 -0.20 3.59
N TYR A 291 -27.19 -0.88 4.07
CA TYR A 291 -25.86 -0.76 3.48
C TYR A 291 -25.70 -1.68 2.27
N SER A 292 -25.03 -1.16 1.24
CA SER A 292 -24.44 -1.97 0.18
C SER A 292 -23.10 -2.54 0.69
N ALA A 293 -23.08 -3.83 1.05
CA ALA A 293 -21.90 -4.47 1.61
C ALA A 293 -20.98 -5.01 0.51
N GLU A 294 -19.75 -4.50 0.43
CA GLU A 294 -18.66 -5.09 -0.34
C GLU A 294 -17.75 -5.90 0.60
N MET A 295 -17.31 -7.08 0.14
CA MET A 295 -16.34 -7.93 0.86
C MET A 295 -14.95 -7.73 0.29
N LEU A 296 -13.94 -7.70 1.20
CA LEU A 296 -12.54 -7.90 0.84
C LEU A 296 -12.23 -9.38 0.63
#